data_0d58e58e3e31460b7d8da371053cb926
#
_entry.id   0d58e58e3e31460b7d8da371053cb926
#
_cell.length_a   1.000
_cell.length_b   1.000
_cell.length_c   1.000
_cell.angle_alpha   90.00
_cell.angle_beta   90.00
_cell.angle_gamma   90.00
#
_symmetry.space_group_name_H-M   'P 1'
#
loop_
_entity.id
_entity.type
_entity.pdbx_description
1 polymer ?
#
loop_
_entity_poly.entity_id
_entity_poly.type
_entity_poly.pdbx_seq_one_letter_code
_entity_poly.pdbx_strand_id
1 'polypeptide(L)'
;VLNNEDAPQSTIIDDTFKIGITRLGNNIRVAGTAHITGYNLELREKSLSLLKYGLNRLFPYATEECDDMKFWAGLRPNTPDGPPIIGSTPYSNLYLNTGHGTLGWTMSLGSGKLLADIISGIEPEISLEGIDMSRFNHANKTLLNYG
;
A
#
# COMPACT_ATOMS: atom_id res chain seq x y z
N VAL A 1 -22.53 -7.53 -15.03
CA VAL A 1 -21.74 -7.53 -16.28
C VAL A 1 -21.12 -6.14 -16.45
N LEU A 2 -19.83 -6.07 -16.87
CA LEU A 2 -19.15 -4.80 -17.08
C LEU A 2 -19.59 -4.19 -18.41
N ASN A 3 -20.10 -2.95 -18.38
CA ASN A 3 -20.30 -2.16 -19.60
C ASN A 3 -18.97 -1.53 -20.01
N ASN A 4 -18.40 -2.01 -21.11
CA ASN A 4 -17.04 -1.61 -21.54
C ASN A 4 -16.94 -0.15 -21.98
N GLU A 5 -18.01 0.44 -22.50
CA GLU A 5 -18.05 1.82 -22.99
C GLU A 5 -18.08 2.83 -21.85
N ASP A 6 -18.80 2.49 -20.77
CA ASP A 6 -18.97 3.34 -19.61
C ASP A 6 -17.94 3.06 -18.49
N ALA A 7 -17.10 2.06 -18.65
CA ALA A 7 -16.06 1.73 -17.68
C ALA A 7 -14.82 2.62 -17.83
N PRO A 8 -14.05 2.85 -16.74
CA PRO A 8 -12.82 3.63 -16.83
C PRO A 8 -11.82 3.00 -17.80
N GLN A 9 -11.23 3.80 -18.69
CA GLN A 9 -10.19 3.37 -19.63
C GLN A 9 -8.78 3.49 -19.03
N SER A 10 -8.62 4.27 -17.94
CA SER A 10 -7.38 4.43 -17.18
C SER A 10 -7.68 4.44 -15.69
N THR A 11 -6.65 4.34 -14.86
CA THR A 11 -6.82 4.52 -13.41
C THR A 11 -7.21 5.96 -13.09
N ILE A 12 -8.29 6.13 -12.36
CA ILE A 12 -8.79 7.42 -11.87
C ILE A 12 -8.56 7.49 -10.37
N ILE A 13 -8.07 8.61 -9.90
CA ILE A 13 -8.00 8.91 -8.46
C ILE A 13 -8.93 10.09 -8.18
N ASP A 14 -9.97 9.84 -7.38
CA ASP A 14 -10.83 10.91 -6.84
C ASP A 14 -10.20 11.43 -5.56
N ASP A 15 -9.77 12.70 -5.61
CA ASP A 15 -9.11 13.33 -4.48
C ASP A 15 -10.09 13.77 -3.38
N THR A 16 -11.38 13.89 -3.70
CA THR A 16 -12.43 14.27 -2.74
C THR A 16 -12.66 13.14 -1.73
N PHE A 17 -12.80 11.91 -2.21
CA PHE A 17 -13.07 10.74 -1.37
C PHE A 17 -11.83 9.86 -1.13
N LYS A 18 -10.68 10.24 -1.73
CA LYS A 18 -9.42 9.48 -1.64
C LYS A 18 -9.60 8.03 -2.07
N ILE A 19 -10.29 7.83 -3.19
CA ILE A 19 -10.51 6.52 -3.79
C ILE A 19 -9.84 6.41 -5.16
N GLY A 20 -9.34 5.23 -5.47
CA GLY A 20 -8.82 4.88 -6.78
C GLY A 20 -9.73 3.90 -7.49
N ILE A 21 -10.07 4.18 -8.75
CA ILE A 21 -10.91 3.31 -9.59
C ILE A 21 -10.07 2.86 -10.77
N THR A 22 -9.93 1.54 -10.92
CA THR A 22 -9.09 0.95 -11.96
C THR A 22 -9.83 -0.20 -12.62
N ARG A 23 -9.80 -0.25 -13.95
CA ARG A 23 -10.24 -1.41 -14.71
C ARG A 23 -9.14 -2.47 -14.73
N LEU A 24 -9.49 -3.69 -14.39
CA LEU A 24 -8.64 -4.88 -14.43
C LEU A 24 -9.33 -5.97 -15.28
N GLY A 25 -9.06 -5.97 -16.57
CA GLY A 25 -9.74 -6.85 -17.51
C GLY A 25 -11.25 -6.57 -17.53
N ASN A 26 -12.05 -7.55 -17.15
CA ASN A 26 -13.52 -7.45 -17.06
C ASN A 26 -14.05 -7.03 -15.69
N ASN A 27 -13.16 -6.55 -14.81
CA ASN A 27 -13.55 -6.11 -13.48
C ASN A 27 -13.16 -4.65 -13.25
N ILE A 28 -13.92 -3.96 -12.40
CA ILE A 28 -13.53 -2.67 -11.84
C ILE A 28 -13.11 -2.90 -10.40
N ARG A 29 -11.90 -2.45 -10.07
CA ARG A 29 -11.41 -2.41 -8.70
C ARG A 29 -11.55 -1.00 -8.16
N VAL A 30 -12.28 -0.86 -7.06
CA VAL A 30 -12.39 0.38 -6.30
C VAL A 30 -11.59 0.21 -5.01
N ALA A 31 -10.58 1.04 -4.82
CA ALA A 31 -9.71 1.00 -3.64
C ALA A 31 -9.78 2.34 -2.90
N GLY A 32 -9.87 2.30 -1.59
CA GLY A 32 -9.91 3.50 -0.80
C GLY A 32 -10.16 3.20 0.67
N THR A 33 -10.29 4.25 1.44
CA THR A 33 -10.47 4.23 2.89
C THR A 33 -9.31 3.53 3.62
N ALA A 34 -8.41 4.32 4.20
CA ALA A 34 -7.37 3.80 5.08
C ALA A 34 -7.76 4.03 6.54
N HIS A 35 -7.57 3.02 7.38
CA HIS A 35 -7.84 3.09 8.81
C HIS A 35 -6.60 2.69 9.60
N ILE A 36 -6.30 3.44 10.67
CA ILE A 36 -5.25 3.09 11.62
C ILE A 36 -5.91 2.29 12.74
N THR A 37 -5.89 0.97 12.62
CA THR A 37 -6.64 0.05 13.50
C THR A 37 -5.82 -1.16 13.95
N GLY A 38 -4.49 -1.08 13.85
CA GLY A 38 -3.62 -2.23 14.08
C GLY A 38 -3.91 -3.34 13.07
N TYR A 39 -4.15 -4.55 13.55
CA TYR A 39 -4.40 -5.74 12.72
C TYR A 39 -5.88 -6.01 12.44
N ASN A 40 -6.78 -5.06 12.74
CA ASN A 40 -8.22 -5.23 12.50
C ASN A 40 -8.53 -5.12 10.99
N LEU A 41 -9.09 -6.20 10.42
CA LEU A 41 -9.51 -6.31 9.02
C LEU A 41 -11.04 -6.22 8.85
N GLU A 42 -11.77 -5.75 9.85
CA GLU A 42 -13.21 -5.60 9.80
C GLU A 42 -13.64 -4.67 8.66
N LEU A 43 -14.60 -5.15 7.87
CA LEU A 43 -15.20 -4.38 6.79
C LEU A 43 -16.28 -3.44 7.37
N ARG A 44 -15.97 -2.16 7.41
CA ARG A 44 -16.86 -1.14 7.97
C ARG A 44 -17.89 -0.70 6.92
N GLU A 45 -19.16 -0.78 7.25
CA GLU A 45 -20.28 -0.44 6.34
C GLU A 45 -20.13 0.97 5.75
N LYS A 46 -19.73 1.95 6.54
CA LYS A 46 -19.48 3.31 6.08
C LYS A 46 -18.42 3.39 4.97
N SER A 47 -17.36 2.58 5.07
CA SER A 47 -16.31 2.51 4.06
C SER A 47 -16.81 1.85 2.77
N LEU A 48 -17.56 0.76 2.91
CA LEU A 48 -18.14 0.07 1.77
C LEU A 48 -19.12 0.98 1.01
N SER A 49 -19.99 1.68 1.74
CA SER A 49 -20.94 2.64 1.16
C SER A 49 -20.23 3.78 0.42
N LEU A 50 -19.09 4.28 0.96
CA LEU A 50 -18.31 5.32 0.30
C LEU A 50 -17.69 4.84 -1.02
N LEU A 51 -17.17 3.61 -1.06
CA LEU A 51 -16.61 3.04 -2.28
C LEU A 51 -17.69 2.84 -3.36
N LYS A 52 -18.86 2.32 -2.98
CA LYS A 52 -20.03 2.21 -3.86
C LYS A 52 -20.48 3.56 -4.40
N TYR A 53 -20.61 4.55 -3.52
CA TYR A 53 -21.00 5.90 -3.88
C TYR A 53 -20.01 6.53 -4.88
N GLY A 54 -18.71 6.43 -4.63
CA GLY A 54 -17.69 6.98 -5.51
C GLY A 54 -17.69 6.35 -6.89
N LEU A 55 -17.84 5.02 -6.97
CA LEU A 55 -17.99 4.33 -8.25
C LEU A 55 -19.23 4.82 -9.02
N ASN A 56 -20.40 4.79 -8.38
CA ASN A 56 -21.66 5.18 -9.02
C ASN A 56 -21.70 6.65 -9.42
N ARG A 57 -21.03 7.53 -8.68
CA ARG A 57 -20.94 8.95 -9.01
C ARG A 57 -20.15 9.20 -10.29
N LEU A 58 -19.03 8.52 -10.47
CA LEU A 58 -18.12 8.73 -11.60
C LEU A 58 -18.46 7.86 -12.81
N PHE A 59 -18.97 6.66 -12.57
CA PHE A 59 -19.23 5.65 -13.59
C PHE A 59 -20.59 4.98 -13.35
N PRO A 60 -21.72 5.72 -13.44
CA PRO A 60 -23.04 5.21 -13.05
C PRO A 60 -23.53 4.05 -13.92
N TYR A 61 -23.00 3.92 -15.12
CA TYR A 61 -23.41 2.89 -16.10
C TYR A 61 -22.34 1.82 -16.33
N ALA A 62 -21.23 1.86 -15.58
CA ALA A 62 -20.12 0.92 -15.77
C ALA A 62 -20.49 -0.53 -15.42
N THR A 63 -21.50 -0.74 -14.59
CA THR A 63 -22.00 -2.07 -14.21
C THR A 63 -23.51 -2.11 -14.22
N GLU A 64 -24.10 -3.16 -14.75
CA GLU A 64 -25.57 -3.35 -14.77
C GLU A 64 -26.12 -3.70 -13.40
N GLU A 65 -25.33 -4.39 -12.56
CA GLU A 65 -25.73 -4.82 -11.21
C GLU A 65 -24.54 -4.67 -10.26
N CYS A 66 -24.79 -4.01 -9.12
CA CYS A 66 -23.80 -3.90 -8.04
C CYS A 66 -23.88 -5.03 -7.01
N ASP A 67 -24.68 -6.07 -7.24
CA ASP A 67 -24.96 -7.11 -6.26
C ASP A 67 -23.81 -8.12 -6.12
N ASP A 68 -22.98 -8.27 -7.14
CA ASP A 68 -21.80 -9.17 -7.14
C ASP A 68 -20.49 -8.52 -6.62
N MET A 69 -20.60 -7.44 -5.86
CA MET A 69 -19.41 -6.77 -5.31
C MET A 69 -18.73 -7.62 -4.25
N LYS A 70 -17.45 -7.93 -4.48
CA LYS A 70 -16.58 -8.59 -3.50
C LYS A 70 -15.79 -7.55 -2.73
N PHE A 71 -15.95 -7.53 -1.41
CA PHE A 71 -15.22 -6.64 -0.52
C PHE A 71 -14.10 -7.38 0.19
N TRP A 72 -13.01 -6.68 0.42
CA TRP A 72 -11.89 -7.19 1.19
C TRP A 72 -11.14 -6.05 1.85
N ALA A 73 -10.43 -6.35 2.92
CA ALA A 73 -9.48 -5.48 3.58
C ALA A 73 -8.12 -6.14 3.63
N GLY A 74 -7.06 -5.35 3.65
CA GLY A 74 -5.70 -5.83 3.76
C GLY A 74 -4.86 -4.90 4.62
N LEU A 75 -3.84 -5.46 5.26
CA LEU A 75 -2.87 -4.68 6.03
C LEU A 75 -1.88 -4.01 5.08
N ARG A 76 -1.63 -2.74 5.28
CA ARG A 76 -0.61 -1.99 4.57
C ARG A 76 0.64 -1.90 5.43
N PRO A 77 1.80 -2.35 4.95
CA PRO A 77 3.03 -2.32 5.70
C PRO A 77 3.61 -0.90 5.72
N ASN A 78 3.20 -0.10 6.69
CA ASN A 78 3.75 1.23 6.91
C ASN A 78 4.77 1.19 8.04
N THR A 79 5.85 1.92 7.88
CA THR A 79 6.78 2.25 8.95
C THR A 79 6.27 3.48 9.71
N PRO A 80 6.65 3.67 10.99
CA PRO A 80 6.22 4.83 11.76
C PRO A 80 6.67 6.18 11.18
N ASP A 81 7.80 6.19 10.47
CA ASP A 81 8.47 7.37 9.92
C ASP A 81 8.28 7.54 8.40
N GLY A 82 7.67 6.57 7.71
CA GLY A 82 7.33 6.64 6.30
C GLY A 82 8.27 5.88 5.35
N PRO A 83 9.59 6.05 5.37
CA PRO A 83 10.53 5.34 4.50
C PRO A 83 10.48 3.81 4.71
N PRO A 84 10.72 2.98 3.67
CA PRO A 84 10.80 1.53 3.80
C PRO A 84 12.00 1.09 4.65
N ILE A 85 12.03 -0.17 5.03
CA ILE A 85 13.19 -0.83 5.62
C ILE A 85 13.81 -1.73 4.58
N ILE A 86 15.03 -1.40 4.13
CA ILE A 86 15.77 -2.18 3.14
C ILE A 86 17.19 -2.40 3.67
N GLY A 87 17.61 -3.65 3.80
CA GLY A 87 18.96 -3.97 4.22
C GLY A 87 19.08 -5.15 5.17
N SER A 88 20.27 -5.27 5.76
CA SER A 88 20.59 -6.33 6.72
C SER A 88 19.91 -6.10 8.07
N THR A 89 19.80 -7.16 8.83
CA THR A 89 19.37 -7.14 10.23
C THR A 89 20.54 -7.48 11.15
N PRO A 90 20.39 -7.36 12.49
CA PRO A 90 21.41 -7.85 13.43
C PRO A 90 21.65 -9.36 13.37
N TYR A 91 20.76 -10.10 12.73
CA TYR A 91 20.89 -11.55 12.54
C TYR A 91 21.58 -11.86 11.22
N SER A 92 22.58 -12.74 11.24
CA SER A 92 23.27 -13.16 10.01
C SER A 92 22.30 -13.83 9.02
N ASN A 93 22.48 -13.53 7.74
CA ASN A 93 21.68 -14.05 6.62
C ASN A 93 20.18 -13.69 6.68
N LEU A 94 19.79 -12.71 7.49
CA LEU A 94 18.43 -12.17 7.51
C LEU A 94 18.43 -10.73 7.00
N TYR A 95 17.65 -10.50 5.97
CA TYR A 95 17.51 -9.20 5.32
C TYR A 95 16.05 -8.78 5.30
N LEU A 96 15.81 -7.47 5.23
CA LEU A 96 14.48 -6.88 5.13
C LEU A 96 14.33 -6.09 3.83
N ASN A 97 13.15 -6.19 3.23
CA ASN A 97 12.69 -5.34 2.14
C ASN A 97 11.18 -5.15 2.32
N THR A 98 10.79 -4.21 3.17
CA THR A 98 9.41 -4.06 3.64
C THR A 98 9.08 -2.61 4.02
N GLY A 99 7.84 -2.36 4.39
CA GLY A 99 7.45 -1.03 4.89
C GLY A 99 7.22 0.02 3.82
N HIS A 100 7.01 -0.36 2.56
CA HIS A 100 6.87 0.56 1.42
C HIS A 100 5.53 1.31 1.38
N GLY A 101 4.63 1.10 2.32
CA GLY A 101 3.34 1.78 2.39
C GLY A 101 2.51 1.64 1.12
N THR A 102 2.20 2.77 0.49
CA THR A 102 1.42 2.82 -0.75
C THR A 102 2.25 2.66 -2.02
N LEU A 103 3.57 2.77 -1.92
CA LEU A 103 4.48 2.87 -3.06
C LEU A 103 5.23 1.58 -3.38
N GLY A 104 4.91 0.47 -2.71
CA GLY A 104 5.64 -0.79 -2.84
C GLY A 104 5.75 -1.30 -4.28
N TRP A 105 4.70 -1.18 -5.08
CA TRP A 105 4.73 -1.53 -6.49
C TRP A 105 5.69 -0.64 -7.28
N THR A 106 5.57 0.66 -7.13
CA THR A 106 6.41 1.65 -7.83
C THR A 106 7.89 1.49 -7.49
N MET A 107 8.19 1.20 -6.23
CA MET A 107 9.56 1.08 -5.74
C MET A 107 10.15 -0.34 -5.89
N SER A 108 9.36 -1.32 -6.35
CA SER A 108 9.72 -2.74 -6.29
C SER A 108 11.06 -3.08 -6.97
N LEU A 109 11.29 -2.56 -8.17
CA LEU A 109 12.53 -2.82 -8.91
C LEU A 109 13.74 -2.16 -8.25
N GLY A 110 13.61 -0.90 -7.84
CA GLY A 110 14.69 -0.17 -7.17
C GLY A 110 15.06 -0.78 -5.82
N SER A 111 14.06 -1.10 -4.98
CA SER A 111 14.29 -1.72 -3.69
C SER A 111 14.81 -3.16 -3.81
N GLY A 112 14.36 -3.89 -4.83
CA GLY A 112 14.88 -5.23 -5.14
C GLY A 112 16.34 -5.20 -5.59
N LYS A 113 16.71 -4.26 -6.49
CA LYS A 113 18.10 -4.05 -6.92
C LYS A 113 18.99 -3.69 -5.73
N LEU A 114 18.55 -2.73 -4.92
CA LEU A 114 19.28 -2.29 -3.73
C LEU A 114 19.57 -3.45 -2.77
N LEU A 115 18.56 -4.26 -2.47
CA LEU A 115 18.73 -5.42 -1.60
C LEU A 115 19.65 -6.47 -2.22
N ALA A 116 19.56 -6.70 -3.53
CA ALA A 116 20.44 -7.63 -4.24
C ALA A 116 21.91 -7.19 -4.15
N ASP A 117 22.20 -5.89 -4.29
CA ASP A 117 23.56 -5.35 -4.15
C ASP A 117 24.09 -5.57 -2.73
N ILE A 118 23.29 -5.27 -1.70
CA ILE A 118 23.65 -5.50 -0.30
C ILE A 118 23.99 -6.97 -0.03
N ILE A 119 23.15 -7.90 -0.50
CA ILE A 119 23.36 -9.35 -0.31
C ILE A 119 24.64 -9.81 -1.02
N SER A 120 24.91 -9.24 -2.19
CA SER A 120 26.07 -9.59 -3.02
C SER A 120 27.37 -8.89 -2.61
N GLY A 121 27.32 -8.00 -1.60
CA GLY A 121 28.48 -7.18 -1.17
C GLY A 121 28.89 -6.14 -2.22
N ILE A 122 27.98 -5.73 -3.09
CA ILE A 122 28.17 -4.66 -4.07
C ILE A 122 27.77 -3.35 -3.42
N GLU A 123 28.57 -2.29 -3.59
CA GLU A 123 28.24 -0.96 -3.12
C GLU A 123 26.97 -0.45 -3.85
N PRO A 124 25.88 -0.13 -3.13
CA PRO A 124 24.69 0.39 -3.76
C PRO A 124 24.91 1.79 -4.38
N GLU A 125 24.26 2.05 -5.51
CA GLU A 125 24.30 3.34 -6.19
C GLU A 125 23.61 4.48 -5.42
N ILE A 126 22.70 4.13 -4.50
CA ILE A 126 21.99 5.09 -3.65
C ILE A 126 22.35 4.89 -2.19
N SER A 127 22.32 5.98 -1.41
CA SER A 127 22.58 5.93 0.03
C SER A 127 21.56 5.08 0.77
N LEU A 128 22.04 4.30 1.73
CA LEU A 128 21.20 3.54 2.66
C LEU A 128 20.75 4.38 3.87
N GLU A 129 21.22 5.62 3.97
CA GLU A 129 20.87 6.49 5.09
C GLU A 129 19.37 6.69 5.19
N GLY A 130 18.83 6.40 6.37
CA GLY A 130 17.40 6.56 6.66
C GLY A 130 16.49 5.48 6.10
N ILE A 131 17.01 4.42 5.45
CA ILE A 131 16.21 3.29 4.96
C ILE A 131 16.59 1.95 5.59
N ASP A 132 17.70 1.87 6.31
CA ASP A 132 18.07 0.68 7.05
C ASP A 132 17.33 0.57 8.41
N MET A 133 17.37 -0.63 9.01
CA MET A 133 16.71 -0.91 10.29
C MET A 133 17.34 -0.18 11.48
N SER A 134 18.58 0.24 11.40
CA SER A 134 19.33 0.84 12.52
C SER A 134 18.73 2.16 12.99
N ARG A 135 17.97 2.86 12.12
CA ARG A 135 17.30 4.11 12.46
C ARG A 135 16.29 3.99 13.60
N PHE A 136 15.80 2.78 13.86
CA PHE A 136 14.88 2.51 14.99
C PHE A 136 15.60 2.17 16.30
N ASN A 137 16.92 1.92 16.29
CA ASN A 137 17.66 1.58 17.49
C ASN A 137 17.75 2.74 18.51
N HIS A 138 17.61 3.98 18.05
CA HIS A 138 17.62 5.16 18.92
C HIS A 138 16.23 5.44 19.54
N ALA A 139 15.14 5.05 18.90
CA ALA A 139 13.77 5.26 19.42
C ALA A 139 13.50 4.47 20.71
N ASN A 140 14.09 3.29 20.87
CA ASN A 140 13.92 2.47 22.07
C ASN A 140 14.58 3.05 23.33
N LYS A 141 15.58 3.92 23.20
CA LYS A 141 16.20 4.58 24.37
C LYS A 141 15.33 5.70 24.97
N THR A 142 14.48 6.31 24.15
CA THR A 142 13.61 7.41 24.59
C THR A 142 12.31 6.89 25.23
N LEU A 143 11.79 5.76 24.75
CA LEU A 143 10.55 5.16 25.28
C LEU A 143 10.75 4.45 26.65
N LEU A 144 11.97 3.99 26.95
CA LEU A 144 12.29 3.37 28.23
C LEU A 144 12.50 4.38 29.37
N ASN A 145 12.55 5.68 29.08
CA ASN A 145 12.72 6.74 30.09
C ASN A 145 11.37 7.37 30.55
N TYR A 146 10.24 6.85 30.11
CA TYR A 146 8.89 7.28 30.52
C TYR A 146 8.11 6.17 31.25
N GLY A 147 8.80 5.24 31.88
CA GLY A 147 8.25 4.21 32.75
C GLY A 147 8.50 4.51 34.21
#